data_c01c48c902f43f4f23b8fc0487b685e5
#
_entry.id   c01c48c902f43f4f23b8fc0487b685e5
#
_cell.length_a   1.000
_cell.length_b   1.000
_cell.length_c   1.000
_cell.angle_alpha   90.00
_cell.angle_beta   90.00
_cell.angle_gamma   90.00
#
_symmetry.space_group_name_H-M   'P 1'
#
loop_
_entity.id
_entity.type
_entity.pdbx_description
1 polymer ?
#
loop_
_entity_poly.entity_id
_entity_poly.type
_entity_poly.pdbx_seq_one_letter_code
_entity_poly.pdbx_strand_id
1 'polypeptide(L)'
;MRITRKAAGAAAAAVAVALTLTACGGGADPAEPGSAEKVSTDEDITISLAWWGEPARAEMYEKAVDLFEEKHPNITVQTQFQDWDGYWTARATEAAGGALPDVIQMDLSYLRQYGATGQLLDLGGQVGVNLNTDGVEDSLLTSGQIDGAQYGVPTSTNTLATFYNADLLKKVGVEPLAEGYTWDDYSKWIEKVTEAGAGEDPSLYGGGDFTATFWFFLQWLIQQGVEPFSEDGKLNFDEAQMTEWLNLGQGLRDSEAIYPIKKNKQLEPLGGFHVNEVASESTWDNFLAGYVAESGEDIQMLPIPSGENGPSQFWKPSMLLSASAQTQQPEASAALIDFLINEPEVGKIFGTSKGVPAVQAQIDAMDVEPGSVDEQVVKYEEQVADVVTEPAPVPVEGFGEIEAEFKRLGEELGYGNITVDEFVTQWFSFADSAVKQS
;
A
#
# COMPACT_ATOMS: atom_id res chain seq x y z
N MET A 1 23.80 89.48 -1.44
CA MET A 1 22.38 89.43 -1.17
C MET A 1 22.14 88.20 -0.34
N ARG A 2 21.92 88.41 0.96
CA ARG A 2 21.82 87.30 1.97
C ARG A 2 20.36 86.98 2.15
N ILE A 3 20.02 85.65 2.06
CA ILE A 3 18.70 85.14 2.40
C ILE A 3 18.89 84.13 3.51
N THR A 4 18.35 84.44 4.68
CA THR A 4 18.30 83.61 5.90
C THR A 4 17.19 82.57 5.78
N ARG A 5 17.52 81.34 6.07
CA ARG A 5 16.54 80.24 6.26
C ARG A 5 16.29 80.02 7.75
N LYS A 6 15.03 80.13 8.14
CA LYS A 6 14.56 79.74 9.48
C LYS A 6 14.34 78.24 9.52
N ALA A 7 14.87 77.59 10.56
CA ALA A 7 14.62 76.21 10.90
C ALA A 7 13.24 76.08 11.59
N ALA A 8 12.44 75.13 11.15
CA ALA A 8 11.28 74.65 11.87
C ALA A 8 11.52 73.15 12.23
N GLY A 9 11.57 72.87 13.51
CA GLY A 9 11.72 71.52 14.03
C GLY A 9 10.40 70.77 13.94
N ALA A 10 10.44 69.53 13.43
CA ALA A 10 9.39 68.56 13.58
C ALA A 10 9.95 67.33 14.32
N ALA A 11 9.39 67.08 15.50
CA ALA A 11 9.65 65.89 16.25
C ALA A 11 9.02 64.69 15.60
N ALA A 12 9.81 63.73 15.12
CA ALA A 12 9.35 62.45 14.65
C ALA A 12 9.45 61.42 15.81
N ALA A 13 8.31 60.94 16.28
CA ALA A 13 8.23 59.83 17.20
C ALA A 13 8.51 58.52 16.43
N ALA A 14 9.62 57.90 16.66
CA ALA A 14 9.98 56.57 16.15
C ALA A 14 9.23 55.50 16.95
N VAL A 15 8.22 54.88 16.38
CA VAL A 15 7.64 53.61 16.86
C VAL A 15 8.52 52.51 16.30
N ALA A 16 9.34 51.90 17.17
CA ALA A 16 10.09 50.70 16.85
C ALA A 16 9.13 49.48 16.94
N VAL A 17 8.66 49.01 15.80
CA VAL A 17 8.02 47.68 15.68
C VAL A 17 9.15 46.65 15.68
N ALA A 18 9.33 45.97 16.79
CA ALA A 18 10.21 44.82 16.89
C ALA A 18 9.55 43.64 16.14
N LEU A 19 9.93 43.41 14.89
CA LEU A 19 9.68 42.16 14.19
C LEU A 19 10.62 41.11 14.78
N THR A 20 10.10 40.31 15.71
CA THR A 20 10.76 39.07 16.14
C THR A 20 10.59 38.07 15.01
N LEU A 21 11.60 37.92 14.16
CA LEU A 21 11.77 36.77 13.30
C LEU A 21 12.12 35.56 14.19
N THR A 22 11.13 34.84 14.65
CA THR A 22 11.30 33.47 15.11
C THR A 22 11.45 32.60 13.88
N ALA A 23 12.69 32.37 13.45
CA ALA A 23 13.03 31.24 12.61
C ALA A 23 12.95 29.99 13.49
N CYS A 24 11.79 29.35 13.58
CA CYS A 24 11.64 28.00 14.09
C CYS A 24 11.67 27.05 12.89
N GLY A 25 12.82 26.41 12.66
CA GLY A 25 12.86 25.10 12.08
C GLY A 25 12.43 24.14 13.21
N GLY A 26 11.15 23.82 13.27
CA GLY A 26 10.55 22.83 14.14
C GLY A 26 9.41 22.22 13.38
N GLY A 27 9.35 20.90 13.25
CA GLY A 27 8.15 20.22 12.81
C GLY A 27 6.96 20.74 13.63
N ALA A 28 5.81 20.91 13.02
CA ALA A 28 4.59 21.25 13.74
C ALA A 28 4.28 20.10 14.72
N ASP A 29 3.92 20.41 15.94
CA ASP A 29 3.43 19.39 16.87
C ASP A 29 2.16 18.75 16.28
N PRO A 30 1.94 17.43 16.46
CA PRO A 30 0.74 16.76 16.03
C PRO A 30 -0.54 17.46 16.52
N ALA A 31 -1.59 17.49 15.69
CA ALA A 31 -2.83 18.14 16.05
C ALA A 31 -3.51 17.43 17.25
N GLU A 32 -3.99 18.20 18.21
CA GLU A 32 -4.70 17.63 19.36
C GLU A 32 -6.05 17.05 18.93
N PRO A 33 -6.41 15.80 19.34
CA PRO A 33 -7.71 15.21 19.06
C PRO A 33 -8.87 16.12 19.49
N GLY A 34 -9.91 16.23 18.67
CA GLY A 34 -11.10 17.03 18.95
C GLY A 34 -10.90 18.54 18.80
N SER A 35 -9.79 18.99 18.20
CA SER A 35 -9.52 20.43 17.99
C SER A 35 -10.24 21.03 16.78
N ALA A 36 -10.78 20.20 15.88
CA ALA A 36 -11.51 20.64 14.69
C ALA A 36 -12.92 21.12 15.01
N GLU A 37 -13.52 21.87 14.08
CA GLU A 37 -14.95 22.17 14.09
C GLU A 37 -15.77 21.00 13.52
N LYS A 38 -17.08 20.96 13.78
CA LYS A 38 -17.97 19.99 13.14
C LYS A 38 -18.24 20.38 11.69
N VAL A 39 -18.35 19.38 10.83
CA VAL A 39 -18.77 19.59 9.45
C VAL A 39 -20.10 20.35 9.39
N SER A 40 -20.18 21.36 8.52
CA SER A 40 -21.39 22.15 8.32
C SER A 40 -22.50 21.31 7.69
N THR A 41 -23.73 21.48 8.17
CA THR A 41 -24.94 20.88 7.59
C THR A 41 -25.77 21.88 6.78
N ASP A 42 -25.41 23.16 6.84
CA ASP A 42 -26.22 24.27 6.29
C ASP A 42 -25.61 24.88 5.02
N GLU A 43 -24.33 24.58 4.74
CA GLU A 43 -23.60 25.12 3.58
C GLU A 43 -23.45 24.04 2.51
N ASP A 44 -23.62 24.42 1.24
CA ASP A 44 -23.32 23.54 0.10
C ASP A 44 -21.80 23.40 -0.02
N ILE A 45 -21.31 22.17 0.12
CA ILE A 45 -19.89 21.82 0.11
C ILE A 45 -19.62 20.94 -1.12
N THR A 46 -18.51 21.17 -1.80
CA THR A 46 -18.00 20.26 -2.82
C THR A 46 -16.59 19.83 -2.44
N ILE A 47 -16.36 18.53 -2.42
CA ILE A 47 -15.05 17.91 -2.20
C ILE A 47 -14.73 16.94 -3.32
N SER A 48 -13.47 16.61 -3.48
CA SER A 48 -12.97 15.67 -4.49
C SER A 48 -12.38 14.42 -3.83
N LEU A 49 -12.65 13.25 -4.43
CA LEU A 49 -12.11 11.95 -4.01
C LEU A 49 -11.38 11.28 -5.17
N ALA A 50 -10.15 10.85 -4.95
CA ALA A 50 -9.38 10.10 -5.93
C ALA A 50 -8.89 8.76 -5.39
N TRP A 51 -8.89 7.72 -6.26
CA TRP A 51 -8.38 6.38 -5.94
C TRP A 51 -7.74 5.71 -7.16
N TRP A 52 -6.95 4.66 -6.89
CA TRP A 52 -6.49 3.75 -7.95
C TRP A 52 -7.35 2.48 -7.95
N GLY A 53 -7.49 1.90 -9.11
CA GLY A 53 -8.18 0.63 -9.27
C GLY A 53 -8.70 0.41 -10.69
N GLU A 54 -9.42 -0.68 -10.84
CA GLU A 54 -10.08 -1.06 -12.08
C GLU A 54 -11.53 -0.55 -12.12
N PRO A 55 -12.21 -0.61 -13.28
CA PRO A 55 -13.59 -0.15 -13.42
C PRO A 55 -14.56 -0.75 -12.40
N ALA A 56 -14.40 -2.03 -12.04
CA ALA A 56 -15.25 -2.67 -11.03
C ALA A 56 -15.12 -2.00 -9.64
N ARG A 57 -13.91 -1.62 -9.25
CA ARG A 57 -13.68 -0.86 -8.01
C ARG A 57 -14.26 0.56 -8.09
N ALA A 58 -14.21 1.18 -9.26
CA ALA A 58 -14.82 2.48 -9.47
C ALA A 58 -16.34 2.43 -9.22
N GLU A 59 -17.04 1.42 -9.74
CA GLU A 59 -18.47 1.22 -9.48
C GLU A 59 -18.79 1.04 -7.98
N MET A 60 -17.89 0.40 -7.22
CA MET A 60 -18.03 0.27 -5.77
C MET A 60 -17.88 1.61 -5.06
N TYR A 61 -16.86 2.40 -5.43
CA TYR A 61 -16.68 3.74 -4.85
C TYR A 61 -17.84 4.67 -5.20
N GLU A 62 -18.34 4.65 -6.44
CA GLU A 62 -19.49 5.46 -6.83
C GLU A 62 -20.72 5.13 -5.98
N LYS A 63 -21.02 3.84 -5.75
CA LYS A 63 -22.12 3.41 -4.86
C LYS A 63 -21.91 3.88 -3.42
N ALA A 64 -20.69 3.83 -2.90
CA ALA A 64 -20.37 4.30 -1.56
C ALA A 64 -20.52 5.82 -1.44
N VAL A 65 -20.12 6.56 -2.48
CA VAL A 65 -20.30 8.02 -2.57
C VAL A 65 -21.78 8.39 -2.64
N ASP A 66 -22.58 7.70 -3.46
CA ASP A 66 -24.03 7.94 -3.53
C ASP A 66 -24.68 7.80 -2.14
N LEU A 67 -24.30 6.75 -1.36
CA LEU A 67 -24.78 6.57 0.01
C LEU A 67 -24.30 7.68 0.96
N PHE A 68 -23.09 8.18 0.79
CA PHE A 68 -22.59 9.32 1.56
C PHE A 68 -23.41 10.59 1.28
N GLU A 69 -23.64 10.91 0.01
CA GLU A 69 -24.42 12.08 -0.41
C GLU A 69 -25.89 11.98 0.03
N GLU A 70 -26.49 10.77 0.07
CA GLU A 70 -27.83 10.56 0.65
C GLU A 70 -27.88 10.95 2.13
N LYS A 71 -26.83 10.67 2.90
CA LYS A 71 -26.74 11.02 4.34
C LYS A 71 -26.27 12.45 4.58
N HIS A 72 -25.54 13.03 3.63
CA HIS A 72 -25.00 14.38 3.68
C HIS A 72 -25.42 15.19 2.45
N PRO A 73 -26.72 15.53 2.30
CA PRO A 73 -27.27 16.07 1.06
C PRO A 73 -26.74 17.47 0.68
N ASN A 74 -26.02 18.12 1.59
CA ASN A 74 -25.32 19.38 1.34
C ASN A 74 -23.87 19.19 0.87
N ILE A 75 -23.37 17.95 0.80
CA ILE A 75 -22.00 17.67 0.34
C ILE A 75 -22.08 16.93 -0.98
N THR A 76 -21.35 17.43 -1.98
CA THR A 76 -21.18 16.77 -3.29
C THR A 76 -19.73 16.30 -3.44
N VAL A 77 -19.53 15.04 -3.87
CA VAL A 77 -18.23 14.42 -4.03
C VAL A 77 -17.89 14.25 -5.52
N GLN A 78 -16.87 14.92 -6.00
CA GLN A 78 -16.34 14.75 -7.35
C GLN A 78 -15.33 13.61 -7.37
N THR A 79 -15.60 12.55 -8.12
CA THR A 79 -14.81 11.33 -8.15
C THR A 79 -13.85 11.28 -9.34
N GLN A 80 -12.67 10.67 -9.16
CA GLN A 80 -11.74 10.31 -10.22
C GLN A 80 -10.96 9.06 -9.88
N PHE A 81 -10.72 8.21 -10.89
CA PHE A 81 -9.88 7.02 -10.71
C PHE A 81 -8.94 6.80 -11.90
N GLN A 82 -7.86 6.08 -11.64
CA GLN A 82 -6.87 5.65 -12.62
C GLN A 82 -6.35 4.27 -12.22
N ASP A 83 -5.63 3.62 -13.12
CA ASP A 83 -4.77 2.49 -12.76
C ASP A 83 -3.63 2.94 -11.83
N TRP A 84 -2.88 2.01 -11.27
CA TRP A 84 -1.82 2.30 -10.31
C TRP A 84 -0.78 3.30 -10.83
N ASP A 85 -0.21 3.06 -12.01
CA ASP A 85 0.88 3.88 -12.55
C ASP A 85 0.38 5.28 -12.96
N GLY A 86 -0.80 5.35 -13.58
CA GLY A 86 -1.48 6.59 -13.91
C GLY A 86 -1.85 7.41 -12.68
N TYR A 87 -2.32 6.74 -11.63
CA TYR A 87 -2.68 7.38 -10.37
C TYR A 87 -1.48 8.09 -9.72
N TRP A 88 -0.37 7.38 -9.49
CA TRP A 88 0.79 7.99 -8.83
C TRP A 88 1.47 9.05 -9.68
N THR A 89 1.45 8.91 -11.02
CA THR A 89 1.91 9.97 -11.94
C THR A 89 1.07 11.24 -11.80
N ALA A 90 -0.26 11.10 -11.71
CA ALA A 90 -1.15 12.24 -11.50
C ALA A 90 -0.95 12.87 -10.12
N ARG A 91 -0.92 12.07 -9.05
CA ARG A 91 -0.70 12.54 -7.67
C ARG A 91 0.62 13.29 -7.51
N ALA A 92 1.72 12.80 -8.08
CA ALA A 92 3.00 13.50 -8.05
C ALA A 92 2.93 14.88 -8.73
N THR A 93 2.25 14.97 -9.87
CA THR A 93 2.07 16.23 -10.61
C THR A 93 1.22 17.23 -9.83
N GLU A 94 0.11 16.78 -9.27
CA GLU A 94 -0.82 17.58 -8.48
C GLU A 94 -0.20 18.04 -7.16
N ALA A 95 0.53 17.16 -6.47
CA ALA A 95 1.26 17.50 -5.25
C ALA A 95 2.27 18.63 -5.50
N ALA A 96 3.04 18.53 -6.59
CA ALA A 96 4.00 19.57 -6.98
C ALA A 96 3.31 20.91 -7.30
N GLY A 97 2.05 20.87 -7.76
CA GLY A 97 1.23 22.05 -8.06
C GLY A 97 0.39 22.56 -6.88
N GLY A 98 0.38 21.87 -5.73
CA GLY A 98 -0.51 22.17 -4.60
C GLY A 98 -2.00 22.00 -4.95
N ALA A 99 -2.32 21.00 -5.77
CA ALA A 99 -3.65 20.75 -6.33
C ALA A 99 -4.11 19.30 -6.14
N LEU A 100 -3.64 18.63 -5.08
CA LEU A 100 -4.15 17.31 -4.71
C LEU A 100 -5.66 17.37 -4.48
N PRO A 101 -6.41 16.31 -4.84
CA PRO A 101 -7.80 16.15 -4.41
C PRO A 101 -7.96 16.26 -2.90
N ASP A 102 -9.15 16.66 -2.43
CA ASP A 102 -9.41 16.84 -1.00
C ASP A 102 -9.22 15.54 -0.21
N VAL A 103 -9.69 14.41 -0.75
CA VAL A 103 -9.48 13.07 -0.22
C VAL A 103 -8.80 12.21 -1.28
N ILE A 104 -7.76 11.50 -0.87
CA ILE A 104 -7.01 10.58 -1.74
C ILE A 104 -6.85 9.22 -1.08
N GLN A 105 -6.99 8.17 -1.87
CA GLN A 105 -6.52 6.85 -1.47
C GLN A 105 -5.00 6.86 -1.42
N MET A 106 -4.43 6.38 -0.33
CA MET A 106 -2.99 6.41 -0.07
C MET A 106 -2.48 4.98 0.13
N ASP A 107 -1.28 4.69 -0.38
CA ASP A 107 -0.54 3.47 -0.06
C ASP A 107 0.56 3.77 0.96
N LEU A 108 0.86 2.77 1.79
CA LEU A 108 1.91 2.87 2.80
C LEU A 108 3.27 3.23 2.19
N SER A 109 3.55 2.75 0.97
CA SER A 109 4.79 3.04 0.23
C SER A 109 5.03 4.54 -0.03
N TYR A 110 3.96 5.33 -0.10
CA TYR A 110 4.02 6.76 -0.40
C TYR A 110 3.67 7.67 0.78
N LEU A 111 3.10 7.10 1.86
CA LEU A 111 2.59 7.87 2.99
C LEU A 111 3.64 8.81 3.58
N ARG A 112 4.85 8.30 3.85
CA ARG A 112 5.94 9.12 4.43
C ARG A 112 6.34 10.25 3.48
N GLN A 113 6.48 9.98 2.19
CA GLN A 113 6.86 10.99 1.20
C GLN A 113 5.88 12.17 1.18
N TYR A 114 4.57 11.88 1.17
CA TYR A 114 3.53 12.91 1.14
C TYR A 114 3.32 13.58 2.50
N GLY A 115 3.37 12.82 3.60
CA GLY A 115 3.21 13.33 4.97
C GLY A 115 4.38 14.22 5.39
N ALA A 116 5.63 13.73 5.28
CA ALA A 116 6.82 14.47 5.68
C ALA A 116 7.06 15.74 4.83
N THR A 117 6.56 15.79 3.60
CA THR A 117 6.66 16.97 2.74
C THR A 117 5.49 17.97 2.89
N GLY A 118 4.59 17.73 3.86
CA GLY A 118 3.47 18.62 4.16
C GLY A 118 2.38 18.67 3.08
N GLN A 119 2.24 17.59 2.29
CA GLN A 119 1.20 17.46 1.28
C GLN A 119 -0.12 16.94 1.88
N LEU A 120 -0.06 16.27 3.05
CA LEU A 120 -1.20 15.69 3.73
C LEU A 120 -1.59 16.50 4.97
N LEU A 121 -2.89 16.52 5.24
CA LEU A 121 -3.47 17.08 6.44
C LEU A 121 -3.23 16.12 7.61
N ASP A 122 -2.81 16.65 8.76
CA ASP A 122 -2.90 15.89 10.01
C ASP A 122 -4.35 15.74 10.44
N LEU A 123 -4.86 14.51 10.30
CA LEU A 123 -6.23 14.14 10.66
C LEU A 123 -6.43 14.01 12.18
N GLY A 124 -5.38 14.07 12.99
CA GLY A 124 -5.45 13.96 14.45
C GLY A 124 -6.45 14.95 15.06
N GLY A 125 -6.51 16.18 14.56
CA GLY A 125 -7.47 17.19 15.01
C GLY A 125 -8.94 16.83 14.73
N GLN A 126 -9.21 16.00 13.72
CA GLN A 126 -10.55 15.56 13.32
C GLN A 126 -11.07 14.38 14.17
N VAL A 127 -10.15 13.63 14.82
CA VAL A 127 -10.50 12.44 15.63
C VAL A 127 -11.42 12.84 16.79
N GLY A 128 -12.52 12.11 16.94
CA GLY A 128 -13.57 12.37 17.93
C GLY A 128 -14.55 13.49 17.59
N VAL A 129 -14.39 14.16 16.42
CA VAL A 129 -15.30 15.22 15.94
C VAL A 129 -15.96 14.82 14.63
N ASN A 130 -15.19 14.65 13.56
CA ASN A 130 -15.63 14.29 12.21
C ASN A 130 -15.06 12.95 11.75
N LEU A 131 -14.19 12.33 12.53
CA LEU A 131 -13.54 11.06 12.26
C LEU A 131 -13.55 10.21 13.54
N ASN A 132 -14.09 9.02 13.46
CA ASN A 132 -14.05 8.02 14.53
C ASN A 132 -13.06 6.91 14.17
N THR A 133 -12.04 6.72 15.00
CA THR A 133 -11.03 5.67 14.82
C THR A 133 -11.10 4.57 15.88
N ASP A 134 -12.07 4.62 16.80
CA ASP A 134 -12.19 3.68 17.94
C ASP A 134 -12.35 2.21 17.51
N GLY A 135 -12.84 1.98 16.28
CA GLY A 135 -13.03 0.63 15.75
C GLY A 135 -11.81 0.06 15.01
N VAL A 136 -10.77 0.88 14.76
CA VAL A 136 -9.53 0.47 14.09
C VAL A 136 -8.53 0.00 15.14
N GLU A 137 -7.89 -1.13 14.91
CA GLU A 137 -6.88 -1.68 15.80
C GLU A 137 -5.68 -0.75 15.90
N ASP A 138 -5.13 -0.52 17.12
CA ASP A 138 -4.11 0.49 17.41
C ASP A 138 -2.84 0.34 16.55
N SER A 139 -2.37 -0.88 16.35
CA SER A 139 -1.16 -1.14 15.53
C SER A 139 -1.39 -0.77 14.07
N LEU A 140 -2.60 -1.07 13.56
CA LEU A 140 -3.00 -0.74 12.20
C LEU A 140 -3.17 0.79 12.04
N LEU A 141 -3.82 1.45 13.00
CA LEU A 141 -3.99 2.91 12.98
C LEU A 141 -2.64 3.64 13.01
N THR A 142 -1.70 3.15 13.83
CA THR A 142 -0.35 3.71 13.95
C THR A 142 0.44 3.64 12.62
N SER A 143 0.16 2.66 11.77
CA SER A 143 0.79 2.58 10.44
C SER A 143 0.49 3.79 9.54
N GLY A 144 -0.60 4.52 9.82
CA GLY A 144 -0.96 5.76 9.14
C GLY A 144 -0.31 7.03 9.72
N GLN A 145 0.59 6.89 10.71
CA GLN A 145 1.24 8.00 11.39
C GLN A 145 2.67 8.23 10.89
N ILE A 146 3.06 9.50 10.87
CA ILE A 146 4.44 9.95 10.68
C ILE A 146 4.74 10.94 11.80
N ASP A 147 5.76 10.67 12.58
CA ASP A 147 6.19 11.51 13.71
C ASP A 147 5.05 11.87 14.69
N GLY A 148 4.11 10.92 14.88
CA GLY A 148 2.95 11.07 15.77
C GLY A 148 1.74 11.79 15.18
N ALA A 149 1.83 12.37 13.99
CA ALA A 149 0.70 12.95 13.25
C ALA A 149 -0.01 11.91 12.39
N GLN A 150 -1.34 11.93 12.36
CA GLN A 150 -2.17 10.96 11.62
C GLN A 150 -2.42 11.44 10.19
N TYR A 151 -1.66 10.93 9.23
CA TYR A 151 -1.77 11.33 7.82
C TYR A 151 -2.62 10.41 6.96
N GLY A 152 -2.84 9.17 7.37
CA GLY A 152 -3.70 8.22 6.67
C GLY A 152 -4.51 7.38 7.65
N VAL A 153 -5.73 7.03 7.29
CA VAL A 153 -6.59 6.13 8.07
C VAL A 153 -6.77 4.83 7.30
N PRO A 154 -6.39 3.68 7.87
CA PRO A 154 -6.55 2.39 7.22
C PRO A 154 -8.01 2.07 6.88
N THR A 155 -8.26 1.60 5.67
CA THR A 155 -9.60 1.12 5.27
C THR A 155 -9.79 -0.35 5.54
N SER A 156 -8.70 -1.12 5.47
CA SER A 156 -8.69 -2.58 5.51
C SER A 156 -7.27 -3.10 5.75
N THR A 157 -7.17 -4.38 6.09
CA THR A 157 -5.93 -5.12 6.21
C THR A 157 -5.67 -6.01 5.01
N ASN A 158 -4.43 -6.35 4.78
CA ASN A 158 -4.02 -7.52 4.04
C ASN A 158 -2.69 -8.08 4.59
N THR A 159 -2.41 -9.30 4.23
CA THR A 159 -1.11 -9.93 4.49
C THR A 159 -0.66 -10.70 3.25
N LEU A 160 0.58 -11.14 3.26
CA LEU A 160 1.12 -11.91 2.15
C LEU A 160 0.56 -13.34 2.14
N ALA A 161 0.29 -13.87 0.94
CA ALA A 161 -0.20 -15.23 0.75
C ALA A 161 0.52 -15.90 -0.43
N THR A 162 0.61 -17.22 -0.37
CA THR A 162 0.93 -18.04 -1.54
C THR A 162 -0.36 -18.70 -2.01
N PHE A 163 -0.83 -18.30 -3.17
CA PHE A 163 -1.98 -18.89 -3.85
C PHE A 163 -1.55 -20.12 -4.64
N TYR A 164 -2.43 -21.11 -4.71
CA TYR A 164 -2.24 -22.22 -5.62
C TYR A 164 -3.55 -22.65 -6.27
N ASN A 165 -3.46 -23.12 -7.50
CA ASN A 165 -4.59 -23.63 -8.27
C ASN A 165 -4.71 -25.14 -8.04
N ALA A 166 -5.70 -25.54 -7.22
CA ALA A 166 -5.89 -26.93 -6.81
C ALA A 166 -6.24 -27.87 -7.98
N ASP A 167 -6.98 -27.35 -8.96
CA ASP A 167 -7.35 -28.12 -10.14
C ASP A 167 -6.16 -28.39 -11.07
N LEU A 168 -5.28 -27.39 -11.25
CA LEU A 168 -4.04 -27.59 -12.03
C LEU A 168 -3.09 -28.58 -11.34
N LEU A 169 -2.92 -28.48 -10.02
CA LEU A 169 -2.09 -29.41 -9.26
C LEU A 169 -2.62 -30.85 -9.40
N LYS A 170 -3.92 -31.04 -9.24
CA LYS A 170 -4.57 -32.33 -9.44
C LYS A 170 -4.38 -32.87 -10.85
N LYS A 171 -4.46 -32.01 -11.86
CA LYS A 171 -4.26 -32.38 -13.27
C LYS A 171 -2.88 -32.94 -13.53
N VAL A 172 -1.82 -32.33 -12.94
CA VAL A 172 -0.44 -32.80 -13.11
C VAL A 172 0.01 -33.79 -12.03
N GLY A 173 -0.84 -34.12 -11.05
CA GLY A 173 -0.58 -35.12 -10.02
C GLY A 173 0.46 -34.69 -8.99
N VAL A 174 0.53 -33.40 -8.69
CA VAL A 174 1.41 -32.84 -7.66
C VAL A 174 0.56 -32.37 -6.47
N GLU A 175 0.94 -32.78 -5.25
CA GLU A 175 0.28 -32.33 -4.02
C GLU A 175 0.63 -30.87 -3.71
N PRO A 176 -0.29 -30.09 -3.11
CA PRO A 176 0.00 -28.78 -2.55
C PRO A 176 1.15 -28.82 -1.55
N LEU A 177 1.77 -27.67 -1.30
CA LEU A 177 2.71 -27.52 -0.20
C LEU A 177 2.04 -27.77 1.16
N ALA A 178 2.79 -28.33 2.10
CA ALA A 178 2.33 -28.49 3.48
C ALA A 178 2.57 -27.17 4.25
N GLU A 179 1.75 -26.87 5.25
CA GLU A 179 1.99 -25.71 6.14
C GLU A 179 3.40 -25.76 6.75
N GLY A 180 4.00 -24.61 6.92
CA GLY A 180 5.35 -24.46 7.47
C GLY A 180 6.48 -24.76 6.48
N TYR A 181 6.17 -24.88 5.18
CA TYR A 181 7.18 -24.99 4.13
C TYR A 181 8.12 -23.79 4.12
N THR A 182 9.37 -24.02 3.69
CA THR A 182 10.41 -23.01 3.60
C THR A 182 10.55 -22.43 2.19
N TRP A 183 11.32 -21.35 2.03
CA TRP A 183 11.65 -20.80 0.72
C TRP A 183 12.34 -21.81 -0.21
N ASP A 184 13.18 -22.69 0.36
CA ASP A 184 13.83 -23.77 -0.39
C ASP A 184 12.83 -24.87 -0.79
N ASP A 185 11.88 -25.20 0.08
CA ASP A 185 10.79 -26.14 -0.25
C ASP A 185 9.90 -25.56 -1.37
N TYR A 186 9.61 -24.27 -1.34
CA TYR A 186 8.84 -23.59 -2.38
C TYR A 186 9.55 -23.64 -3.73
N SER A 187 10.85 -23.31 -3.77
CA SER A 187 11.64 -23.42 -4.99
C SER A 187 11.63 -24.83 -5.58
N LYS A 188 11.87 -25.85 -4.77
CA LYS A 188 11.84 -27.26 -5.21
C LYS A 188 10.45 -27.69 -5.68
N TRP A 189 9.41 -27.18 -5.04
CA TRP A 189 8.04 -27.48 -5.43
C TRP A 189 7.71 -26.81 -6.78
N ILE A 190 8.14 -25.59 -7.03
CA ILE A 190 8.00 -24.92 -8.33
C ILE A 190 8.65 -25.75 -9.44
N GLU A 191 9.89 -26.22 -9.24
CA GLU A 191 10.59 -27.12 -10.19
C GLU A 191 9.78 -28.38 -10.47
N LYS A 192 9.32 -29.05 -9.41
CA LYS A 192 8.53 -30.27 -9.51
C LYS A 192 7.24 -30.10 -10.30
N VAL A 193 6.50 -29.00 -10.07
CA VAL A 193 5.25 -28.72 -10.78
C VAL A 193 5.54 -28.40 -12.25
N THR A 194 6.58 -27.60 -12.52
CA THR A 194 6.98 -27.24 -13.90
C THR A 194 7.41 -28.50 -14.67
N GLU A 195 8.18 -29.41 -14.06
CA GLU A 195 8.56 -30.69 -14.68
C GLU A 195 7.33 -31.54 -15.00
N ALA A 196 6.40 -31.66 -14.06
CA ALA A 196 5.15 -32.40 -14.25
C ALA A 196 4.25 -31.78 -15.31
N GLY A 197 4.24 -30.45 -15.41
CA GLY A 197 3.43 -29.67 -16.34
C GLY A 197 4.04 -29.47 -17.74
N ALA A 198 5.27 -29.90 -17.98
CA ALA A 198 5.98 -29.66 -19.25
C ALA A 198 5.30 -30.28 -20.48
N GLY A 199 4.48 -31.33 -20.28
CA GLY A 199 3.72 -32.00 -21.34
C GLY A 199 2.34 -31.42 -21.62
N GLU A 200 1.91 -30.44 -20.86
CA GLU A 200 0.61 -29.78 -21.03
C GLU A 200 0.61 -28.79 -22.22
N ASP A 201 -0.55 -28.45 -22.73
CA ASP A 201 -0.72 -27.45 -23.79
C ASP A 201 -1.84 -26.45 -23.40
N PRO A 202 -1.49 -25.22 -23.00
CA PRO A 202 -0.12 -24.69 -22.84
C PRO A 202 0.66 -25.38 -21.70
N SER A 203 2.01 -25.32 -21.76
CA SER A 203 2.87 -25.85 -20.67
C SER A 203 2.54 -25.14 -19.37
N LEU A 204 2.42 -25.93 -18.28
CA LEU A 204 2.15 -25.44 -16.95
C LEU A 204 3.47 -25.21 -16.18
N TYR A 205 3.57 -24.08 -15.52
CA TYR A 205 4.69 -23.71 -14.65
C TYR A 205 4.28 -23.74 -13.18
N GLY A 206 5.22 -24.04 -12.30
CA GLY A 206 4.95 -24.08 -10.86
C GLY A 206 4.72 -22.71 -10.23
N GLY A 207 5.46 -21.69 -10.69
CA GLY A 207 5.36 -20.33 -10.16
C GLY A 207 6.09 -19.30 -11.02
N GLY A 208 6.01 -18.03 -10.64
CA GLY A 208 6.81 -16.94 -11.12
C GLY A 208 8.12 -16.78 -10.31
N ASP A 209 8.90 -15.74 -10.62
CA ASP A 209 10.09 -15.38 -9.83
C ASP A 209 9.67 -14.58 -8.58
N PHE A 210 9.44 -15.27 -7.48
CA PHE A 210 9.05 -14.63 -6.22
C PHE A 210 10.12 -13.68 -5.67
N THR A 211 11.40 -13.86 -6.06
CA THR A 211 12.51 -13.02 -5.58
C THR A 211 12.50 -11.62 -6.18
N ALA A 212 11.73 -11.38 -7.25
CA ALA A 212 11.60 -10.08 -7.91
C ALA A 212 10.59 -9.13 -7.21
N THR A 213 10.01 -9.53 -6.08
CA THR A 213 9.05 -8.72 -5.32
C THR A 213 9.70 -8.13 -4.07
N PHE A 214 9.77 -6.80 -3.98
CA PHE A 214 10.47 -6.12 -2.88
C PHE A 214 9.88 -6.41 -1.50
N TRP A 215 8.54 -6.46 -1.39
CA TRP A 215 7.88 -6.80 -0.12
C TRP A 215 8.19 -8.22 0.38
N PHE A 216 8.44 -9.17 -0.51
CA PHE A 216 8.90 -10.51 -0.11
C PHE A 216 10.34 -10.49 0.40
N PHE A 217 11.20 -9.67 -0.20
CA PHE A 217 12.54 -9.45 0.33
C PHE A 217 12.50 -8.85 1.74
N LEU A 218 11.66 -7.82 1.96
CA LEU A 218 11.49 -7.23 3.30
C LEU A 218 10.96 -8.24 4.31
N GLN A 219 9.98 -9.04 3.92
CA GLN A 219 9.45 -10.10 4.77
C GLN A 219 10.51 -11.16 5.10
N TRP A 220 11.33 -11.54 4.13
CA TRP A 220 12.44 -12.46 4.35
C TRP A 220 13.48 -11.88 5.33
N LEU A 221 13.79 -10.59 5.24
CA LEU A 221 14.65 -9.91 6.22
C LEU A 221 14.07 -9.97 7.65
N ILE A 222 12.77 -9.72 7.80
CA ILE A 222 12.08 -9.83 9.09
C ILE A 222 12.17 -11.26 9.63
N GLN A 223 12.00 -12.28 8.80
CA GLN A 223 12.17 -13.69 9.18
C GLN A 223 13.60 -14.00 9.62
N GLN A 224 14.61 -13.25 9.15
CA GLN A 224 16.00 -13.32 9.63
C GLN A 224 16.25 -12.50 10.91
N GLY A 225 15.24 -11.82 11.45
CA GLY A 225 15.35 -10.95 12.62
C GLY A 225 15.96 -9.58 12.31
N VAL A 226 15.88 -9.15 11.05
CA VAL A 226 16.35 -7.84 10.59
C VAL A 226 15.15 -6.92 10.37
N GLU A 227 15.10 -5.79 11.09
CA GLU A 227 14.19 -4.70 10.74
C GLU A 227 14.68 -4.04 9.47
N PRO A 228 13.90 -4.03 8.36
CA PRO A 228 14.38 -3.50 7.08
C PRO A 228 14.74 -2.02 7.09
N PHE A 229 14.08 -1.25 7.96
CA PHE A 229 14.26 0.20 8.07
C PHE A 229 14.56 0.59 9.50
N SER A 230 15.50 1.51 9.70
CA SER A 230 15.80 2.06 11.02
C SER A 230 14.80 3.17 11.40
N GLU A 231 14.72 3.48 12.70
CA GLU A 231 13.85 4.56 13.22
C GLU A 231 14.18 5.92 12.57
N ASP A 232 15.45 6.15 12.21
CA ASP A 232 15.91 7.36 11.53
C ASP A 232 15.72 7.34 10.01
N GLY A 233 14.87 6.42 9.50
CA GLY A 233 14.43 6.39 8.11
C GLY A 233 15.50 5.95 7.10
N LYS A 234 16.41 5.05 7.49
CA LYS A 234 17.44 4.50 6.62
C LYS A 234 17.21 3.02 6.32
N LEU A 235 17.78 2.56 5.20
CA LEU A 235 17.86 1.13 4.91
C LEU A 235 18.75 0.45 5.96
N ASN A 236 18.28 -0.66 6.51
CA ASN A 236 18.99 -1.43 7.54
C ASN A 236 19.33 -2.85 7.04
N PHE A 237 19.65 -2.97 5.78
CA PHE A 237 20.14 -4.18 5.12
C PHE A 237 21.23 -3.81 4.09
N ASP A 238 21.98 -4.79 3.65
CA ASP A 238 23.13 -4.59 2.77
C ASP A 238 23.07 -5.41 1.46
N GLU A 239 24.06 -5.19 0.60
CA GLU A 239 24.19 -5.87 -0.69
C GLU A 239 24.29 -7.40 -0.55
N ALA A 240 24.89 -7.90 0.55
CA ALA A 240 25.05 -9.33 0.77
C ALA A 240 23.70 -10.00 1.04
N GLN A 241 22.84 -9.38 1.87
CA GLN A 241 21.50 -9.88 2.16
C GLN A 241 20.61 -9.87 0.91
N MET A 242 20.67 -8.82 0.10
CA MET A 242 19.91 -8.77 -1.16
C MET A 242 20.41 -9.81 -2.16
N THR A 243 21.74 -10.03 -2.24
CA THR A 243 22.34 -11.07 -3.07
C THR A 243 21.87 -12.47 -2.63
N GLU A 244 21.84 -12.73 -1.32
CA GLU A 244 21.35 -14.00 -0.76
C GLU A 244 19.89 -14.24 -1.15
N TRP A 245 19.02 -13.25 -0.97
CA TRP A 245 17.62 -13.31 -1.37
C TRP A 245 17.44 -13.63 -2.86
N LEU A 246 18.08 -12.87 -3.74
CA LEU A 246 17.95 -13.05 -5.19
C LEU A 246 18.48 -14.40 -5.66
N ASN A 247 19.48 -14.95 -4.96
CA ASN A 247 20.02 -16.27 -5.24
C ASN A 247 19.08 -17.42 -4.89
N LEU A 248 18.07 -17.23 -4.03
CA LEU A 248 17.02 -18.22 -3.81
C LEU A 248 16.26 -18.58 -5.11
N GLY A 249 16.10 -17.62 -6.00
CA GLY A 249 15.51 -17.83 -7.33
C GLY A 249 16.49 -18.22 -8.44
N GLN A 250 17.81 -18.22 -8.19
CA GLN A 250 18.78 -18.44 -9.26
C GLN A 250 18.66 -19.82 -9.89
N GLY A 251 18.48 -20.87 -9.07
CA GLY A 251 18.29 -22.24 -9.58
C GLY A 251 17.05 -22.35 -10.48
N LEU A 252 15.97 -21.69 -10.12
CA LEU A 252 14.73 -21.65 -10.90
C LEU A 252 14.90 -20.93 -12.24
N ARG A 253 15.67 -19.83 -12.25
CA ARG A 253 16.02 -19.10 -13.50
C ARG A 253 16.90 -19.95 -14.42
N ASP A 254 17.93 -20.58 -13.86
CA ASP A 254 18.89 -21.41 -14.61
C ASP A 254 18.23 -22.66 -15.20
N SER A 255 17.27 -23.27 -14.50
CA SER A 255 16.51 -24.43 -14.97
C SER A 255 15.30 -24.08 -15.85
N GLU A 256 15.03 -22.78 -16.07
CA GLU A 256 13.84 -22.27 -16.77
C GLU A 256 12.52 -22.78 -16.13
N ALA A 257 12.53 -23.04 -14.81
CA ALA A 257 11.39 -23.59 -14.10
C ALA A 257 10.32 -22.52 -13.75
N ILE A 258 10.66 -21.23 -13.84
CA ILE A 258 9.73 -20.12 -13.59
C ILE A 258 9.02 -19.69 -14.87
N TYR A 259 7.81 -19.15 -14.70
CA TYR A 259 7.04 -18.62 -15.82
C TYR A 259 7.80 -17.50 -16.54
N PRO A 260 7.97 -17.58 -17.87
CA PRO A 260 8.79 -16.62 -18.59
C PRO A 260 8.24 -15.19 -18.50
N ILE A 261 9.07 -14.25 -18.06
CA ILE A 261 8.70 -12.82 -17.93
C ILE A 261 8.11 -12.24 -19.22
N LYS A 262 8.62 -12.69 -20.38
CA LYS A 262 8.11 -12.26 -21.69
C LYS A 262 6.63 -12.65 -21.90
N LYS A 263 6.23 -13.82 -21.44
CA LYS A 263 4.83 -14.26 -21.51
C LYS A 263 3.97 -13.44 -20.55
N ASN A 264 4.47 -13.24 -19.32
CA ASN A 264 3.77 -12.47 -18.30
C ASN A 264 3.47 -11.04 -18.79
N LYS A 265 4.46 -10.37 -19.38
CA LYS A 265 4.31 -9.02 -19.97
C LYS A 265 3.31 -8.96 -21.14
N GLN A 266 3.10 -10.04 -21.86
CA GLN A 266 2.10 -10.08 -22.93
C GLN A 266 0.67 -10.21 -22.42
N LEU A 267 0.51 -10.68 -21.19
CA LEU A 267 -0.78 -10.86 -20.54
C LEU A 267 -1.25 -9.64 -19.76
N GLU A 268 -0.37 -8.67 -19.48
CA GLU A 268 -0.73 -7.48 -18.69
C GLU A 268 -2.05 -6.84 -19.16
N PRO A 269 -2.94 -6.47 -18.22
CA PRO A 269 -2.76 -6.42 -16.77
C PRO A 269 -2.90 -7.77 -16.02
N LEU A 270 -3.21 -8.86 -16.69
CA LEU A 270 -3.25 -10.21 -16.10
C LEU A 270 -1.85 -10.82 -16.02
N GLY A 271 -1.73 -11.98 -15.39
CA GLY A 271 -0.50 -12.79 -15.34
C GLY A 271 -0.78 -14.25 -15.67
N GLY A 272 0.27 -15.06 -15.70
CA GLY A 272 0.16 -16.49 -16.01
C GLY A 272 -0.75 -17.27 -15.08
N PHE A 273 -0.87 -16.86 -13.81
CA PHE A 273 -1.77 -17.47 -12.84
C PHE A 273 -3.25 -17.25 -13.18
N HIS A 274 -3.63 -16.05 -13.64
CA HIS A 274 -4.99 -15.73 -14.07
C HIS A 274 -5.47 -16.57 -15.27
N VAL A 275 -4.54 -16.95 -16.15
CA VAL A 275 -4.86 -17.67 -17.38
C VAL A 275 -4.57 -19.18 -17.30
N ASN A 276 -4.36 -19.70 -16.10
CA ASN A 276 -4.12 -21.13 -15.83
C ASN A 276 -2.85 -21.70 -16.50
N GLU A 277 -1.82 -20.88 -16.71
CA GLU A 277 -0.49 -21.31 -17.16
C GLU A 277 0.52 -21.43 -16.01
N VAL A 278 0.16 -20.99 -14.81
CA VAL A 278 0.98 -21.01 -13.59
C VAL A 278 0.17 -21.62 -12.46
N ALA A 279 0.77 -22.53 -11.69
CA ALA A 279 0.09 -23.25 -10.61
C ALA A 279 0.11 -22.53 -9.27
N SER A 280 1.05 -21.62 -9.03
CA SER A 280 1.10 -20.80 -7.82
C SER A 280 1.53 -19.37 -8.09
N GLU A 281 1.02 -18.45 -7.28
CA GLU A 281 1.40 -17.04 -7.28
C GLU A 281 1.53 -16.59 -5.82
N SER A 282 2.51 -15.75 -5.54
CA SER A 282 2.67 -15.18 -4.19
C SER A 282 2.46 -13.68 -4.27
N THR A 283 1.51 -13.17 -3.48
CA THR A 283 1.16 -11.73 -3.40
C THR A 283 0.28 -11.48 -2.17
N TRP A 284 -0.44 -10.36 -2.15
CA TRP A 284 -1.38 -9.99 -1.11
C TRP A 284 -2.68 -10.80 -1.20
N ASP A 285 -3.24 -11.20 -0.06
CA ASP A 285 -4.43 -12.06 0.07
C ASP A 285 -5.68 -11.51 -0.64
N ASN A 286 -5.83 -10.20 -0.72
CA ASN A 286 -6.95 -9.54 -1.38
C ASN A 286 -6.99 -9.72 -2.92
N PHE A 287 -5.96 -10.35 -3.51
CA PHE A 287 -5.96 -10.71 -4.94
C PHE A 287 -6.83 -11.93 -5.25
N LEU A 288 -7.26 -12.71 -4.23
CA LEU A 288 -8.04 -13.93 -4.43
C LEU A 288 -9.26 -13.71 -5.33
N ALA A 289 -10.00 -12.62 -5.12
CA ALA A 289 -11.21 -12.33 -5.92
C ALA A 289 -10.92 -12.22 -7.42
N GLY A 290 -9.82 -11.55 -7.78
CA GLY A 290 -9.37 -11.44 -9.16
C GLY A 290 -8.95 -12.78 -9.73
N TYR A 291 -8.19 -13.57 -8.99
CA TYR A 291 -7.74 -14.89 -9.43
C TYR A 291 -8.90 -15.85 -9.69
N VAL A 292 -9.85 -15.93 -8.76
CA VAL A 292 -11.04 -16.80 -8.92
C VAL A 292 -11.90 -16.34 -10.10
N ALA A 293 -12.11 -15.03 -10.26
CA ALA A 293 -12.94 -14.49 -11.33
C ALA A 293 -12.36 -14.75 -12.73
N GLU A 294 -11.03 -14.60 -12.89
CA GLU A 294 -10.34 -14.72 -14.17
C GLU A 294 -10.00 -16.19 -14.52
N SER A 295 -9.49 -16.95 -13.54
CA SER A 295 -9.11 -18.35 -13.78
C SER A 295 -10.33 -19.29 -13.91
N GLY A 296 -11.40 -19.02 -13.14
CA GLY A 296 -12.56 -19.90 -13.03
C GLY A 296 -12.30 -21.22 -12.32
N GLU A 297 -11.17 -21.33 -11.59
CA GLU A 297 -10.68 -22.57 -10.99
C GLU A 297 -10.72 -22.48 -9.45
N ASP A 298 -10.48 -23.62 -8.77
CA ASP A 298 -10.39 -23.70 -7.32
C ASP A 298 -9.03 -23.17 -6.84
N ILE A 299 -9.03 -21.89 -6.42
CA ILE A 299 -7.86 -21.21 -5.90
C ILE A 299 -7.85 -21.27 -4.37
N GLN A 300 -6.76 -21.76 -3.82
CA GLN A 300 -6.53 -21.89 -2.37
C GLN A 300 -5.36 -21.00 -1.94
N MET A 301 -5.29 -20.71 -0.63
CA MET A 301 -4.22 -19.90 -0.04
C MET A 301 -3.47 -20.68 1.03
N LEU A 302 -2.17 -20.41 1.13
CA LEU A 302 -1.27 -20.85 2.19
C LEU A 302 -0.53 -19.64 2.76
N PRO A 303 -0.13 -19.66 4.03
CA PRO A 303 0.87 -18.73 4.54
C PRO A 303 2.12 -18.76 3.63
N ILE A 304 2.83 -17.65 3.55
CA ILE A 304 4.09 -17.58 2.79
C ILE A 304 5.14 -18.54 3.35
N PRO A 305 6.22 -18.84 2.60
CA PRO A 305 7.30 -19.70 3.10
C PRO A 305 7.87 -19.22 4.42
N SER A 306 8.19 -20.15 5.30
CA SER A 306 8.81 -19.89 6.59
C SER A 306 10.31 -19.58 6.46
N GLY A 307 10.81 -18.68 7.30
CA GLY A 307 12.25 -18.49 7.51
C GLY A 307 12.85 -19.53 8.45
N GLU A 308 14.16 -19.43 8.70
CA GLU A 308 14.89 -20.33 9.61
C GLU A 308 14.35 -20.29 11.06
N ASN A 309 13.79 -19.14 11.48
CA ASN A 309 13.23 -18.93 12.81
C ASN A 309 11.74 -19.35 12.92
N GLY A 310 11.19 -19.93 11.87
CA GLY A 310 9.79 -20.32 11.78
C GLY A 310 8.92 -19.39 10.96
N PRO A 311 7.60 -19.63 10.93
CA PRO A 311 6.68 -18.79 10.19
C PRO A 311 6.57 -17.41 10.85
N SER A 312 6.58 -16.36 10.03
CA SER A 312 6.36 -14.99 10.44
C SER A 312 5.83 -14.21 9.24
N GLN A 313 4.82 -13.38 9.48
CA GLN A 313 4.23 -12.46 8.53
C GLN A 313 3.92 -11.13 9.23
N PHE A 314 3.52 -10.12 8.48
CA PHE A 314 3.04 -8.85 9.03
C PHE A 314 1.67 -8.46 8.45
N TRP A 315 0.90 -7.71 9.22
CA TRP A 315 -0.26 -6.98 8.72
C TRP A 315 0.19 -5.69 8.04
N LYS A 316 -0.36 -5.41 6.87
CA LYS A 316 -0.20 -4.12 6.19
C LYS A 316 -1.58 -3.48 6.03
N PRO A 317 -1.73 -2.16 6.26
CA PRO A 317 -2.92 -1.49 5.75
C PRO A 317 -2.97 -1.71 4.23
N SER A 318 -4.04 -2.32 3.75
CA SER A 318 -4.15 -2.59 2.32
C SER A 318 -4.20 -1.28 1.55
N MET A 319 -4.92 -0.32 2.12
CA MET A 319 -5.06 1.05 1.62
C MET A 319 -5.35 1.96 2.81
N LEU A 320 -4.94 3.22 2.69
CA LEU A 320 -5.33 4.28 3.61
C LEU A 320 -6.16 5.32 2.86
N LEU A 321 -6.92 6.10 3.61
CA LEU A 321 -7.51 7.35 3.12
C LEU A 321 -6.80 8.51 3.80
N SER A 322 -6.39 9.50 3.00
CA SER A 322 -5.70 10.70 3.44
C SER A 322 -6.43 11.94 2.93
N ALA A 323 -6.29 13.05 3.64
CA ALA A 323 -6.77 14.34 3.16
C ALA A 323 -5.60 15.23 2.74
N SER A 324 -5.83 16.07 1.73
CA SER A 324 -4.84 17.06 1.28
C SER A 324 -4.65 18.16 2.32
N ALA A 325 -3.41 18.57 2.57
CA ALA A 325 -3.12 19.76 3.38
C ALA A 325 -3.63 21.06 2.73
N GLN A 326 -3.96 21.04 1.44
CA GLN A 326 -4.45 22.19 0.69
C GLN A 326 -5.99 22.25 0.62
N THR A 327 -6.69 21.23 1.17
CA THR A 327 -8.16 21.22 1.18
C THR A 327 -8.72 22.45 1.88
N GLN A 328 -9.76 23.02 1.32
CA GLN A 328 -10.51 24.10 1.95
C GLN A 328 -11.71 23.58 2.75
N GLN A 329 -11.87 22.25 2.78
CA GLN A 329 -13.00 21.53 3.41
C GLN A 329 -12.50 20.37 4.30
N PRO A 330 -11.62 20.65 5.29
CA PRO A 330 -11.01 19.59 6.10
C PRO A 330 -12.04 18.77 6.91
N GLU A 331 -13.12 19.40 7.38
CA GLU A 331 -14.18 18.75 8.14
C GLU A 331 -15.00 17.79 7.26
N ALA A 332 -15.34 18.22 6.03
CA ALA A 332 -16.08 17.39 5.08
C ALA A 332 -15.21 16.25 4.54
N SER A 333 -13.92 16.50 4.33
CA SER A 333 -12.96 15.47 3.95
C SER A 333 -12.84 14.38 5.02
N ALA A 334 -12.74 14.78 6.29
CA ALA A 334 -12.69 13.85 7.41
C ALA A 334 -14.00 13.06 7.57
N ALA A 335 -15.17 13.73 7.37
CA ALA A 335 -16.47 13.06 7.42
C ALA A 335 -16.64 12.02 6.28
N LEU A 336 -16.10 12.28 5.09
CA LEU A 336 -16.09 11.29 4.01
C LEU A 336 -15.19 10.11 4.36
N ILE A 337 -14.00 10.36 4.92
CA ILE A 337 -13.09 9.31 5.39
C ILE A 337 -13.78 8.47 6.46
N ASP A 338 -14.39 9.11 7.47
CA ASP A 338 -15.15 8.44 8.53
C ASP A 338 -16.24 7.52 7.96
N PHE A 339 -17.03 8.04 7.03
CA PHE A 339 -18.08 7.27 6.37
C PHE A 339 -17.51 6.04 5.64
N LEU A 340 -16.46 6.21 4.87
CA LEU A 340 -15.88 5.13 4.08
C LEU A 340 -15.25 4.01 4.92
N ILE A 341 -14.83 4.30 6.16
CA ILE A 341 -14.24 3.30 7.06
C ILE A 341 -15.22 2.73 8.09
N ASN A 342 -16.29 3.46 8.46
CA ASN A 342 -17.17 3.08 9.57
C ASN A 342 -18.57 2.66 9.12
N GLU A 343 -19.04 3.09 7.92
CA GLU A 343 -20.40 2.78 7.49
C GLU A 343 -20.54 1.29 7.14
N PRO A 344 -21.42 0.53 7.79
CA PRO A 344 -21.59 -0.90 7.54
C PRO A 344 -21.95 -1.25 6.09
N GLU A 345 -22.77 -0.43 5.43
CA GLU A 345 -23.17 -0.67 4.03
C GLU A 345 -21.97 -0.54 3.06
N VAL A 346 -20.95 0.24 3.41
CA VAL A 346 -19.68 0.30 2.64
C VAL A 346 -18.96 -1.05 2.71
N GLY A 347 -18.99 -1.73 3.88
CA GLY A 347 -18.45 -3.09 4.00
C GLY A 347 -19.13 -4.08 3.05
N LYS A 348 -20.47 -4.02 2.91
CA LYS A 348 -21.21 -4.85 1.94
C LYS A 348 -20.85 -4.54 0.49
N ILE A 349 -20.61 -3.27 0.17
CA ILE A 349 -20.25 -2.85 -1.21
C ILE A 349 -18.89 -3.38 -1.60
N PHE A 350 -17.89 -3.27 -0.72
CA PHE A 350 -16.51 -3.62 -1.05
C PHE A 350 -16.17 -5.08 -0.75
N GLY A 351 -16.84 -5.73 0.22
CA GLY A 351 -16.40 -7.04 0.70
C GLY A 351 -14.92 -7.03 1.05
N THR A 352 -14.19 -8.07 0.66
CA THR A 352 -12.73 -8.16 0.82
C THR A 352 -11.93 -7.62 -0.38
N SER A 353 -12.58 -6.96 -1.35
CA SER A 353 -11.90 -6.47 -2.58
C SER A 353 -10.79 -5.46 -2.34
N LYS A 354 -10.74 -4.86 -1.16
CA LYS A 354 -9.67 -3.97 -0.67
C LYS A 354 -8.86 -4.57 0.48
N GLY A 355 -9.03 -5.85 0.80
CA GLY A 355 -8.62 -6.50 2.03
C GLY A 355 -9.75 -6.62 3.04
N VAL A 356 -9.51 -7.26 4.18
CA VAL A 356 -10.51 -7.37 5.25
C VAL A 356 -10.73 -5.98 5.86
N PRO A 357 -11.98 -5.48 5.98
CA PRO A 357 -12.24 -4.15 6.53
C PRO A 357 -11.57 -3.95 7.90
N ALA A 358 -11.02 -2.76 8.13
CA ALA A 358 -10.33 -2.43 9.38
C ALA A 358 -11.28 -2.32 10.60
N VAL A 359 -12.59 -2.21 10.35
CA VAL A 359 -13.60 -2.00 11.41
C VAL A 359 -14.58 -3.17 11.44
N GLN A 360 -14.75 -3.76 12.63
CA GLN A 360 -15.60 -4.95 12.85
C GLN A 360 -17.03 -4.76 12.34
N ALA A 361 -17.61 -3.56 12.46
CA ALA A 361 -18.97 -3.29 11.99
C ALA A 361 -19.14 -3.46 10.47
N GLN A 362 -18.10 -3.20 9.69
CA GLN A 362 -18.10 -3.48 8.25
C GLN A 362 -17.96 -4.98 7.96
N ILE A 363 -17.09 -5.69 8.71
CA ILE A 363 -16.92 -7.14 8.60
C ILE A 363 -18.26 -7.84 8.89
N ASP A 364 -18.91 -7.48 10.00
CA ASP A 364 -20.19 -8.06 10.40
C ASP A 364 -21.30 -7.81 9.36
N ALA A 365 -21.20 -6.71 8.61
CA ALA A 365 -22.18 -6.33 7.60
C ALA A 365 -21.97 -6.99 6.23
N MET A 366 -20.79 -7.55 5.95
CA MET A 366 -20.45 -8.13 4.63
C MET A 366 -21.38 -9.27 4.18
N ASP A 367 -22.19 -9.84 5.09
CA ASP A 367 -23.06 -10.98 4.78
C ASP A 367 -22.28 -12.14 4.10
N VAL A 368 -21.15 -12.51 4.69
CA VAL A 368 -20.18 -13.47 4.12
C VAL A 368 -20.85 -14.84 3.88
N GLU A 369 -21.04 -15.18 2.62
CA GLU A 369 -21.66 -16.45 2.21
C GLU A 369 -20.68 -17.61 2.41
N PRO A 370 -21.14 -18.77 2.97
CA PRO A 370 -20.28 -19.94 3.07
C PRO A 370 -19.72 -20.41 1.70
N GLY A 371 -18.41 -20.55 1.62
CA GLY A 371 -17.69 -20.92 0.40
C GLY A 371 -17.42 -19.77 -0.57
N SER A 372 -17.74 -18.53 -0.18
CA SER A 372 -17.40 -17.34 -0.96
C SER A 372 -15.91 -16.99 -0.88
N VAL A 373 -15.47 -16.16 -1.80
CA VAL A 373 -14.12 -15.57 -1.79
C VAL A 373 -13.89 -14.77 -0.51
N ASP A 374 -14.88 -13.99 -0.07
CA ASP A 374 -14.79 -13.21 1.17
C ASP A 374 -14.58 -14.13 2.38
N GLU A 375 -15.30 -15.25 2.46
CA GLU A 375 -15.09 -16.23 3.54
C GLU A 375 -13.66 -16.81 3.51
N GLN A 376 -13.13 -17.10 2.33
CA GLN A 376 -11.77 -17.62 2.21
C GLN A 376 -10.72 -16.61 2.69
N VAL A 377 -10.84 -15.33 2.32
CA VAL A 377 -9.88 -14.29 2.74
C VAL A 377 -9.96 -14.06 4.25
N VAL A 378 -11.18 -13.91 4.80
CA VAL A 378 -11.35 -13.74 6.26
C VAL A 378 -10.78 -14.94 7.03
N LYS A 379 -11.06 -16.18 6.60
CA LYS A 379 -10.51 -17.38 7.24
C LYS A 379 -8.99 -17.47 7.10
N TYR A 380 -8.44 -17.02 5.97
CA TYR A 380 -7.00 -16.97 5.79
C TYR A 380 -6.34 -16.01 6.76
N GLU A 381 -6.88 -14.79 6.92
CA GLU A 381 -6.39 -13.83 7.90
C GLU A 381 -6.51 -14.38 9.35
N GLU A 382 -7.62 -15.03 9.68
CA GLU A 382 -7.77 -15.73 10.98
C GLU A 382 -6.71 -16.85 11.17
N GLN A 383 -6.42 -17.62 10.12
CA GLN A 383 -5.42 -18.69 10.16
C GLN A 383 -4.01 -18.16 10.41
N VAL A 384 -3.64 -17.03 9.83
CA VAL A 384 -2.29 -16.46 9.96
C VAL A 384 -2.14 -15.52 11.15
N ALA A 385 -3.21 -15.20 11.87
CA ALA A 385 -3.17 -14.28 13.00
C ALA A 385 -2.11 -14.65 14.06
N ASP A 386 -1.92 -15.95 14.32
CA ASP A 386 -0.92 -16.44 15.30
C ASP A 386 0.54 -16.28 14.82
N VAL A 387 0.76 -16.08 13.50
CA VAL A 387 2.10 -15.90 12.91
C VAL A 387 2.38 -14.46 12.47
N VAL A 388 1.36 -13.62 12.50
CA VAL A 388 1.52 -12.16 12.32
C VAL A 388 1.89 -11.55 13.67
N THR A 389 3.18 -11.36 13.89
CA THR A 389 3.71 -10.89 15.18
C THR A 389 4.15 -9.44 15.18
N GLU A 390 4.31 -8.87 13.99
CA GLU A 390 4.87 -7.53 13.80
C GLU A 390 4.00 -6.71 12.84
N PRO A 391 3.94 -5.38 13.00
CA PRO A 391 3.36 -4.50 11.99
C PRO A 391 4.23 -4.49 10.73
N ALA A 392 3.66 -4.06 9.60
CA ALA A 392 4.46 -3.82 8.41
C ALA A 392 5.59 -2.83 8.71
N PRO A 393 6.80 -3.06 8.17
CA PRO A 393 7.89 -2.11 8.35
C PRO A 393 7.49 -0.75 7.77
N VAL A 394 7.69 0.32 8.56
CA VAL A 394 7.35 1.68 8.13
C VAL A 394 8.30 2.13 7.02
N PRO A 395 7.82 2.35 5.80
CA PRO A 395 8.67 2.67 4.67
C PRO A 395 9.47 3.97 4.85
N VAL A 396 10.68 3.99 4.29
CA VAL A 396 11.52 5.20 4.22
C VAL A 396 10.98 6.21 3.20
N GLU A 397 11.40 7.47 3.28
CA GLU A 397 11.10 8.45 2.22
C GLU A 397 11.76 8.00 0.89
N GLY A 398 11.00 8.01 -0.20
CA GLY A 398 11.45 7.47 -1.51
C GLY A 398 11.21 5.97 -1.67
N PHE A 399 10.51 5.32 -0.75
CA PHE A 399 10.23 3.87 -0.82
C PHE A 399 9.56 3.45 -2.13
N GLY A 400 8.53 4.18 -2.57
CA GLY A 400 7.83 3.85 -3.81
C GLY A 400 8.76 3.86 -5.04
N GLU A 401 9.77 4.73 -5.05
CA GLU A 401 10.77 4.80 -6.13
C GLU A 401 11.71 3.60 -6.10
N ILE A 402 12.20 3.21 -4.91
CA ILE A 402 13.10 2.03 -4.80
C ILE A 402 12.35 0.71 -5.00
N GLU A 403 11.08 0.63 -4.64
CA GLU A 403 10.20 -0.51 -4.96
C GLU A 403 9.99 -0.65 -6.47
N ALA A 404 9.68 0.45 -7.16
CA ALA A 404 9.53 0.46 -8.61
C ALA A 404 10.83 0.07 -9.33
N GLU A 405 11.98 0.55 -8.84
CA GLU A 405 13.29 0.17 -9.40
C GLU A 405 13.61 -1.31 -9.13
N PHE A 406 13.25 -1.85 -7.96
CA PHE A 406 13.42 -3.28 -7.66
C PHE A 406 12.62 -4.14 -8.65
N LYS A 407 11.35 -3.78 -8.90
CA LYS A 407 10.51 -4.43 -9.90
C LYS A 407 11.11 -4.36 -11.30
N ARG A 408 11.56 -3.18 -11.73
CA ARG A 408 12.19 -2.98 -13.04
C ARG A 408 13.45 -3.84 -13.23
N LEU A 409 14.31 -3.87 -12.22
CA LEU A 409 15.51 -4.71 -12.23
C LEU A 409 15.18 -6.20 -12.18
N GLY A 410 14.10 -6.58 -11.47
CA GLY A 410 13.56 -7.95 -11.47
C GLY A 410 13.14 -8.40 -12.87
N GLU A 411 12.51 -7.52 -13.63
CA GLU A 411 12.16 -7.78 -15.04
C GLU A 411 13.43 -7.98 -15.89
N GLU A 412 14.44 -7.11 -15.77
CA GLU A 412 15.70 -7.22 -16.49
C GLU A 412 16.46 -8.53 -16.13
N LEU A 413 16.44 -8.91 -14.84
CA LEU A 413 16.98 -10.18 -14.38
C LEU A 413 16.22 -11.38 -14.98
N GLY A 414 14.89 -11.32 -15.00
CA GLY A 414 14.03 -12.34 -15.60
C GLY A 414 14.18 -12.47 -17.12
N TYR A 415 14.56 -11.39 -17.81
CA TYR A 415 14.97 -11.42 -19.22
C TYR A 415 16.39 -11.94 -19.43
N GLY A 416 17.20 -12.10 -18.40
CA GLY A 416 18.62 -12.43 -18.47
C GLY A 416 19.47 -11.29 -19.02
N ASN A 417 19.00 -10.05 -18.98
CA ASN A 417 19.73 -8.87 -19.43
C ASN A 417 20.77 -8.41 -18.42
N ILE A 418 20.60 -8.74 -17.15
CA ILE A 418 21.51 -8.43 -16.04
C ILE A 418 21.71 -9.66 -15.14
N THR A 419 22.85 -9.68 -14.44
CA THR A 419 23.14 -10.66 -13.39
C THR A 419 22.62 -10.21 -12.03
N VAL A 420 22.61 -11.10 -11.03
CA VAL A 420 22.28 -10.75 -9.63
C VAL A 420 23.23 -9.66 -9.11
N ASP A 421 24.54 -9.75 -9.37
CA ASP A 421 25.51 -8.73 -8.94
C ASP A 421 25.23 -7.36 -9.58
N GLU A 422 24.84 -7.33 -10.85
CA GLU A 422 24.46 -6.10 -11.54
C GLU A 422 23.14 -5.52 -11.02
N PHE A 423 22.16 -6.38 -10.70
CA PHE A 423 20.92 -5.96 -10.05
C PHE A 423 21.23 -5.25 -8.73
N VAL A 424 21.94 -5.91 -7.82
CA VAL A 424 22.26 -5.39 -6.49
C VAL A 424 23.01 -4.06 -6.58
N THR A 425 24.06 -4.01 -7.43
CA THR A 425 24.83 -2.77 -7.62
C THR A 425 23.98 -1.62 -8.15
N GLN A 426 23.12 -1.86 -9.15
CA GLN A 426 22.26 -0.84 -9.71
C GLN A 426 21.21 -0.37 -8.71
N TRP A 427 20.58 -1.31 -7.99
CA TRP A 427 19.56 -0.98 -7.02
C TRP A 427 20.11 -0.13 -5.87
N PHE A 428 21.22 -0.51 -5.24
CA PHE A 428 21.81 0.28 -4.15
C PHE A 428 22.30 1.64 -4.64
N SER A 429 22.87 1.73 -5.84
CA SER A 429 23.24 3.03 -6.45
C SER A 429 22.02 3.94 -6.66
N PHE A 430 20.89 3.38 -7.04
CA PHE A 430 19.64 4.12 -7.18
C PHE A 430 19.10 4.53 -5.81
N ALA A 431 19.04 3.59 -4.86
CA ALA A 431 18.51 3.81 -3.52
C ALA A 431 19.29 4.91 -2.76
N ASP A 432 20.60 4.98 -2.90
CA ASP A 432 21.43 6.05 -2.32
C ASP A 432 21.01 7.47 -2.77
N SER A 433 20.37 7.57 -3.92
CA SER A 433 19.90 8.85 -4.46
C SER A 433 18.41 9.12 -4.18
N ALA A 434 17.61 8.06 -4.11
CA ALA A 434 16.15 8.13 -3.94
C ALA A 434 15.72 8.24 -2.47
N VAL A 435 16.40 7.47 -1.59
CA VAL A 435 16.14 7.52 -0.15
C VAL A 435 16.82 8.75 0.42
N LYS A 436 16.04 9.75 0.77
CA LYS A 436 16.59 10.93 1.43
C LYS A 436 17.00 10.57 2.86
N GLN A 437 18.26 10.78 3.15
CA GLN A 437 18.77 10.71 4.52
C GLN A 437 18.31 11.97 5.25
N SER A 438 17.39 11.81 6.21
CA SER A 438 16.93 12.89 7.09
C SER A 438 18.02 13.38 8.03
#